data_ed26d5488a59ccfd5568d688067c96e1
#
_entry.id   ed26d5488a59ccfd5568d688067c96e1
#
_cell.length_a   1.000
_cell.length_b   1.000
_cell.length_c   1.000
_cell.angle_alpha   90.00
_cell.angle_beta   90.00
_cell.angle_gamma   90.00
#
_symmetry.space_group_name_H-M   'P 1'
#
loop_
_entity.id
_entity.type
_entity.pdbx_description
1 polymer ?
#
loop_
_entity_poly.entity_id
_entity_poly.type
_entity_poly.pdbx_seq_one_letter_code
_entity_poly.pdbx_strand_id
1 'polypeptide(L)'
;MKKDPVKTAQEILKAFGGKENVIGATHCATRLRVEVKDASVIDEEGMKEIQGVAGYFSKSGQHQVILGTGFVNKVCAEFQKLAGVTAGDAEVTENEEKEKLSFQSATKMISDIFIPIIPVLLATGILMGVRSLLVNGFGIELSPSFDTVFSVLTDTAYTFIPVLVAWSACKKFGGSPILGIVLGLMLVSPTLPNKWDVVNGVADPLSFVFGPLHLNITGYQSSVIPALFMGFFAAKLEKKLHQVIPDILDMLLVPFLTLLVSLLAGLFVVGPVLSGIEKGMTDLILMMLKLPFGIGGIAYGGLIQILCSVGMHHTVTPIIVSIFTETGVDYINPMGSAAIAGQLGAGLAIVMMQKNKQKRANMIPALIPALFGISEPVMYGLTFPRLKPFFMGCLGGAVGGGFAAIVGLCAKGTGASMIPGMLLYLQGGMIEYIIVLLLSVGVAFAGTWLIMKKNPEAV
;
A
#
# COMPACT_ATOMS: atom_id res chain seq x y z
N MET A 1 22.19 21.72 -4.30
CA MET A 1 21.66 22.29 -5.57
C MET A 1 20.19 21.92 -5.69
N LYS A 2 19.29 22.86 -6.06
CA LYS A 2 17.88 22.55 -6.28
C LYS A 2 17.76 21.61 -7.47
N LYS A 3 17.04 20.49 -7.31
CA LYS A 3 16.69 19.59 -8.42
C LYS A 3 15.74 20.32 -9.35
N ASP A 4 16.08 20.42 -10.63
CA ASP A 4 15.26 21.07 -11.65
C ASP A 4 14.44 20.02 -12.40
N PRO A 5 13.10 20.00 -12.28
CA PRO A 5 12.27 19.00 -12.92
C PRO A 5 12.29 19.07 -14.45
N VAL A 6 12.40 20.27 -15.01
CA VAL A 6 12.39 20.48 -16.48
C VAL A 6 13.68 19.92 -17.09
N LYS A 7 14.83 20.29 -16.51
CA LYS A 7 16.13 19.79 -16.95
C LYS A 7 16.22 18.27 -16.81
N THR A 8 15.80 17.73 -15.67
CA THR A 8 15.78 16.28 -15.43
C THR A 8 14.89 15.55 -16.44
N ALA A 9 13.71 16.08 -16.76
CA ALA A 9 12.81 15.49 -17.75
C ALA A 9 13.42 15.50 -19.17
N GLN A 10 14.12 16.59 -19.55
CA GLN A 10 14.81 16.69 -20.84
C GLN A 10 15.95 15.68 -20.97
N GLU A 11 16.76 15.55 -19.93
CA GLU A 11 17.88 14.60 -19.90
C GLU A 11 17.38 13.15 -19.94
N ILE A 12 16.30 12.82 -19.22
CA ILE A 12 15.66 11.50 -19.26
C ILE A 12 15.09 11.21 -20.66
N LEU A 13 14.40 12.17 -21.27
CA LEU A 13 13.85 12.01 -22.63
C LEU A 13 14.96 11.75 -23.66
N LYS A 14 16.07 12.47 -23.54
CA LYS A 14 17.25 12.26 -24.40
C LYS A 14 17.84 10.85 -24.21
N ALA A 15 17.97 10.38 -22.98
CA ALA A 15 18.47 9.05 -22.64
C ALA A 15 17.55 7.91 -23.13
N PHE A 16 16.24 8.18 -23.29
CA PHE A 16 15.29 7.24 -23.94
C PHE A 16 15.33 7.28 -25.48
N GLY A 17 16.24 8.02 -26.10
CA GLY A 17 16.33 8.12 -27.55
C GLY A 17 15.43 9.20 -28.18
N GLY A 18 14.90 10.14 -27.36
CA GLY A 18 14.05 11.24 -27.80
C GLY A 18 12.56 10.90 -27.89
N LYS A 19 11.76 11.92 -28.24
CA LYS A 19 10.30 11.83 -28.24
C LYS A 19 9.72 10.77 -29.19
N GLU A 20 10.39 10.51 -30.31
CA GLU A 20 9.95 9.55 -31.32
C GLU A 20 9.98 8.10 -30.83
N ASN A 21 10.80 7.81 -29.80
CA ASN A 21 10.93 6.49 -29.21
C ASN A 21 9.97 6.25 -28.05
N VAL A 22 9.39 7.31 -27.47
CA VAL A 22 8.46 7.18 -26.33
C VAL A 22 7.05 6.89 -26.84
N ILE A 23 6.44 5.81 -26.31
CA ILE A 23 5.04 5.43 -26.58
C ILE A 23 4.14 6.09 -25.54
N GLY A 24 4.52 5.99 -24.26
CA GLY A 24 3.74 6.51 -23.17
C GLY A 24 4.58 6.69 -21.91
N ALA A 25 4.11 7.55 -21.00
CA ALA A 25 4.76 7.79 -19.73
C ALA A 25 3.73 7.93 -18.60
N THR A 26 3.98 7.22 -17.50
CA THR A 26 3.20 7.32 -16.28
C THR A 26 4.13 7.37 -15.08
N HIS A 27 3.61 7.51 -13.87
CA HIS A 27 4.42 7.44 -12.67
C HIS A 27 3.69 6.72 -11.53
N CYS A 28 4.45 6.13 -10.62
CA CYS A 28 3.97 5.74 -9.30
C CYS A 28 4.55 6.69 -8.23
N ALA A 29 4.40 6.36 -6.95
CA ALA A 29 4.81 7.22 -5.84
C ALA A 29 6.26 7.74 -5.95
N THR A 30 7.18 6.96 -6.53
CA THR A 30 8.63 7.28 -6.56
C THR A 30 9.29 7.12 -7.92
N ARG A 31 8.60 6.59 -8.95
CA ARG A 31 9.20 6.16 -10.21
C ARG A 31 8.43 6.69 -11.41
N LEU A 32 9.15 7.24 -12.37
CA LEU A 32 8.68 7.48 -13.72
C LEU A 32 8.74 6.15 -14.49
N ARG A 33 7.65 5.76 -15.13
CA ARG A 33 7.51 4.57 -15.96
C ARG A 33 7.35 5.02 -17.40
N VAL A 34 8.21 4.53 -18.27
CA VAL A 34 8.23 4.90 -19.69
C VAL A 34 8.14 3.63 -20.52
N GLU A 35 7.32 3.67 -21.54
CA GLU A 35 7.24 2.66 -22.60
C GLU A 35 7.85 3.20 -23.87
N VAL A 36 8.69 2.39 -24.50
CA VAL A 36 9.44 2.80 -25.69
C VAL A 36 9.21 1.81 -26.84
N LYS A 37 9.38 2.30 -28.07
CA LYS A 37 9.31 1.49 -29.29
C LYS A 37 10.51 0.58 -29.45
N ASP A 38 11.70 1.09 -29.18
CA ASP A 38 12.96 0.38 -29.30
C ASP A 38 13.82 0.58 -28.04
N ALA A 39 14.02 -0.51 -27.32
CA ALA A 39 14.83 -0.51 -26.11
C ALA A 39 16.34 -0.45 -26.39
N SER A 40 16.78 -0.75 -27.62
CA SER A 40 18.20 -0.81 -27.98
C SER A 40 18.86 0.58 -28.06
N VAL A 41 18.07 1.64 -28.21
CA VAL A 41 18.54 3.03 -28.28
C VAL A 41 18.63 3.72 -26.92
N ILE A 42 18.33 3.02 -25.83
CA ILE A 42 18.35 3.59 -24.48
C ILE A 42 19.76 3.68 -23.95
N ASP A 43 20.15 4.86 -23.50
CA ASP A 43 21.42 5.11 -22.81
C ASP A 43 21.26 4.82 -21.30
N GLU A 44 21.44 3.56 -20.92
CA GLU A 44 21.28 3.13 -19.52
C GLU A 44 22.35 3.69 -18.58
N GLU A 45 23.58 3.92 -19.09
CA GLU A 45 24.67 4.47 -18.29
C GLU A 45 24.46 5.98 -18.08
N GLY A 46 24.14 6.70 -19.13
CA GLY A 46 23.80 8.11 -19.06
C GLY A 46 22.59 8.38 -18.17
N MET A 47 21.58 7.48 -18.17
CA MET A 47 20.40 7.58 -17.29
C MET A 47 20.77 7.62 -15.81
N LYS A 48 21.78 6.87 -15.39
CA LYS A 48 22.22 6.80 -13.97
C LYS A 48 23.01 8.03 -13.53
N GLU A 49 23.53 8.80 -14.48
CA GLU A 49 24.31 10.03 -14.22
C GLU A 49 23.42 11.27 -14.12
N ILE A 50 22.16 11.19 -14.57
CA ILE A 50 21.21 12.31 -14.55
C ILE A 50 20.95 12.80 -13.14
N GLN A 51 21.11 14.09 -12.92
CA GLN A 51 20.86 14.71 -11.63
C GLN A 51 19.39 14.57 -11.21
N GLY A 52 19.16 13.88 -10.10
CA GLY A 52 17.81 13.62 -9.58
C GLY A 52 17.31 12.19 -9.81
N VAL A 53 17.97 11.42 -10.67
CA VAL A 53 17.75 9.99 -10.85
C VAL A 53 18.51 9.24 -9.77
N ALA A 54 17.80 8.42 -8.99
CA ALA A 54 18.37 7.56 -7.96
C ALA A 54 18.68 6.15 -8.48
N GLY A 55 18.13 5.77 -9.63
CA GLY A 55 18.38 4.50 -10.29
C GLY A 55 17.49 4.29 -11.50
N TYR A 56 17.88 3.34 -12.34
CA TYR A 56 17.14 2.92 -13.53
C TYR A 56 17.13 1.39 -13.60
N PHE A 57 15.99 0.82 -14.02
CA PHE A 57 15.89 -0.60 -14.34
C PHE A 57 14.74 -0.87 -15.33
N SER A 58 14.88 -1.94 -16.09
CA SER A 58 13.87 -2.43 -17.03
C SER A 58 13.28 -3.74 -16.50
N LYS A 59 11.95 -3.88 -16.57
CA LYS A 59 11.25 -5.12 -16.23
C LYS A 59 10.06 -5.31 -17.16
N SER A 60 10.01 -6.44 -17.84
CA SER A 60 8.88 -6.84 -18.72
C SER A 60 8.52 -5.76 -19.76
N GLY A 61 9.52 -5.18 -20.42
CA GLY A 61 9.32 -4.13 -21.46
C GLY A 61 8.98 -2.75 -20.93
N GLN A 62 8.83 -2.56 -19.62
CA GLN A 62 8.61 -1.26 -18.99
C GLN A 62 9.89 -0.73 -18.34
N HIS A 63 10.26 0.47 -18.68
CA HIS A 63 11.45 1.17 -18.19
C HIS A 63 11.09 2.06 -17.00
N GLN A 64 11.80 1.92 -15.88
CA GLN A 64 11.49 2.59 -14.63
C GLN A 64 12.67 3.43 -14.15
N VAL A 65 12.45 4.74 -14.01
CA VAL A 65 13.44 5.71 -13.51
C VAL A 65 13.03 6.13 -12.10
N ILE A 66 13.88 5.87 -11.11
CA ILE A 66 13.63 6.20 -9.70
C ILE A 66 13.98 7.66 -9.46
N LEU A 67 12.99 8.47 -9.07
CA LEU A 67 13.12 9.91 -8.86
C LEU A 67 12.84 10.35 -7.41
N GLY A 68 12.14 9.49 -6.65
CA GLY A 68 11.68 9.79 -5.28
C GLY A 68 10.32 10.49 -5.22
N THR A 69 9.75 10.49 -4.00
CA THR A 69 8.42 11.04 -3.73
C THR A 69 8.34 12.55 -4.02
N GLY A 70 7.23 12.99 -4.62
CA GLY A 70 6.97 14.40 -4.94
C GLY A 70 7.75 14.95 -6.13
N PHE A 71 9.03 14.59 -6.28
CA PHE A 71 9.83 15.02 -7.44
C PHE A 71 9.38 14.31 -8.71
N VAL A 72 9.02 13.03 -8.62
CA VAL A 72 8.52 12.23 -9.76
C VAL A 72 7.29 12.85 -10.41
N ASN A 73 6.36 13.41 -9.65
CA ASN A 73 5.14 14.03 -10.18
C ASN A 73 5.48 15.22 -11.10
N LYS A 74 6.42 16.06 -10.65
CA LYS A 74 6.88 17.24 -11.41
C LYS A 74 7.65 16.84 -12.68
N VAL A 75 8.55 15.86 -12.56
CA VAL A 75 9.31 15.34 -13.70
C VAL A 75 8.40 14.65 -14.70
N CYS A 76 7.44 13.85 -14.26
CA CYS A 76 6.49 13.16 -15.14
C CYS A 76 5.64 14.15 -15.95
N ALA A 77 5.11 15.19 -15.31
CA ALA A 77 4.31 16.21 -15.98
C ALA A 77 5.13 16.95 -17.06
N GLU A 78 6.39 17.30 -16.79
CA GLU A 78 7.25 17.93 -17.77
C GLU A 78 7.70 16.94 -18.86
N PHE A 79 7.99 15.69 -18.51
CA PHE A 79 8.34 14.64 -19.47
C PHE A 79 7.22 14.38 -20.47
N GLN A 80 5.98 14.28 -20.00
CA GLN A 80 4.80 14.08 -20.85
C GLN A 80 4.62 15.24 -21.82
N LYS A 81 4.79 16.49 -21.37
CA LYS A 81 4.75 17.67 -22.26
C LYS A 81 5.83 17.63 -23.34
N LEU A 82 7.06 17.27 -22.96
CA LEU A 82 8.20 17.22 -23.88
C LEU A 82 8.11 16.06 -24.87
N ALA A 83 7.63 14.91 -24.42
CA ALA A 83 7.42 13.73 -25.24
C ALA A 83 6.18 13.84 -26.14
N GLY A 84 5.25 14.76 -25.84
CA GLY A 84 3.98 14.91 -26.56
C GLY A 84 3.00 13.77 -26.30
N VAL A 85 3.12 13.09 -25.14
CA VAL A 85 2.26 11.99 -24.72
C VAL A 85 1.38 12.42 -23.56
N THR A 86 0.11 12.00 -23.54
CA THR A 86 -0.81 12.25 -22.40
C THR A 86 -0.80 11.09 -21.43
N ALA A 87 -1.31 11.31 -20.23
CA ALA A 87 -1.43 10.25 -19.21
C ALA A 87 -2.34 9.08 -19.66
N GLY A 88 -3.10 9.25 -20.75
CA GLY A 88 -3.98 8.25 -21.34
C GLY A 88 -3.35 7.48 -22.51
N ASP A 89 -2.25 7.97 -23.08
CA ASP A 89 -1.60 7.32 -24.24
C ASP A 89 -0.72 6.12 -23.81
N ALA A 90 -0.44 5.99 -22.52
CA ALA A 90 -0.06 4.72 -21.93
C ALA A 90 -1.31 3.87 -21.70
N GLU A 91 -2.16 3.70 -22.74
CA GLU A 91 -2.91 2.48 -22.84
C GLU A 91 -1.87 1.37 -22.78
N VAL A 92 -1.93 0.61 -21.66
CA VAL A 92 -1.48 -0.75 -21.67
C VAL A 92 -2.07 -1.32 -22.96
N THR A 93 -1.28 -1.39 -24.02
CA THR A 93 -1.46 -2.42 -25.01
C THR A 93 -1.24 -3.68 -24.20
N GLU A 94 -2.29 -4.08 -23.50
CA GLU A 94 -2.52 -5.46 -23.17
C GLU A 94 -2.50 -6.17 -24.52
N ASN A 95 -1.30 -6.56 -24.98
CA ASN A 95 -1.17 -7.87 -25.53
C ASN A 95 -1.68 -8.76 -24.42
N GLU A 96 -2.99 -8.98 -24.42
CA GLU A 96 -3.65 -10.11 -23.80
C GLU A 96 -3.10 -11.39 -24.46
N GLU A 97 -1.84 -11.68 -24.26
CA GLU A 97 -1.49 -13.04 -23.94
C GLU A 97 -2.31 -13.30 -22.68
N LYS A 98 -3.29 -14.19 -22.79
CA LYS A 98 -4.06 -14.78 -21.70
C LYS A 98 -3.04 -15.19 -20.63
N GLU A 99 -2.63 -14.24 -19.77
CA GLU A 99 -1.80 -14.53 -18.61
C GLU A 99 -2.63 -15.54 -17.82
N LYS A 100 -2.18 -16.79 -17.88
CA LYS A 100 -2.72 -17.83 -17.01
C LYS A 100 -2.78 -17.22 -15.63
N LEU A 101 -3.95 -17.33 -14.97
CA LEU A 101 -4.18 -16.88 -13.59
C LEU A 101 -3.03 -17.36 -12.72
N SER A 102 -1.97 -16.56 -12.66
CA SER A 102 -0.81 -16.78 -11.81
C SER A 102 -1.10 -16.08 -10.49
N PHE A 103 -0.66 -16.70 -9.40
CA PHE A 103 -0.71 -16.05 -8.08
C PHE A 103 -0.10 -14.64 -8.13
N GLN A 104 0.92 -14.43 -8.94
CA GLN A 104 1.59 -13.14 -9.13
C GLN A 104 0.70 -12.10 -9.84
N SER A 105 -0.11 -12.49 -10.83
CA SER A 105 -1.05 -11.55 -11.48
C SER A 105 -2.20 -11.15 -10.56
N ALA A 106 -2.71 -12.10 -9.76
CA ALA A 106 -3.74 -11.80 -8.76
C ALA A 106 -3.25 -10.83 -7.67
N THR A 107 -2.02 -11.04 -7.15
CA THR A 107 -1.44 -10.14 -6.13
C THR A 107 -1.13 -8.75 -6.70
N LYS A 108 -0.65 -8.63 -7.92
CA LYS A 108 -0.45 -7.35 -8.61
C LYS A 108 -1.78 -6.60 -8.77
N MET A 109 -2.84 -7.31 -9.15
CA MET A 109 -4.16 -6.73 -9.31
C MET A 109 -4.71 -6.13 -8.00
N ILE A 110 -4.57 -6.85 -6.88
CA ILE A 110 -4.94 -6.34 -5.55
C ILE A 110 -4.08 -5.11 -5.21
N SER A 111 -2.76 -5.17 -5.41
CA SER A 111 -1.87 -4.04 -5.16
C SER A 111 -2.29 -2.78 -5.93
N ASP A 112 -2.62 -2.91 -7.21
CA ASP A 112 -3.03 -1.79 -8.07
C ASP A 112 -4.33 -1.13 -7.58
N ILE A 113 -5.23 -1.90 -6.93
CA ILE A 113 -6.47 -1.36 -6.33
C ILE A 113 -6.16 -0.55 -5.08
N PHE A 114 -5.18 -0.98 -4.26
CA PHE A 114 -4.89 -0.33 -2.97
C PHE A 114 -3.91 0.85 -3.07
N ILE A 115 -3.00 0.86 -4.06
CA ILE A 115 -2.02 1.94 -4.25
C ILE A 115 -2.63 3.35 -4.18
N PRO A 116 -3.75 3.68 -4.87
CA PRO A 116 -4.35 5.01 -4.78
C PRO A 116 -4.99 5.32 -3.42
N ILE A 117 -5.31 4.31 -2.62
CA ILE A 117 -5.97 4.45 -1.32
C ILE A 117 -4.95 4.66 -0.19
N ILE A 118 -3.75 4.07 -0.31
CA ILE A 118 -2.70 4.10 0.71
C ILE A 118 -2.37 5.51 1.23
N PRO A 119 -2.21 6.55 0.38
CA PRO A 119 -1.89 7.89 0.87
C PRO A 119 -2.95 8.46 1.82
N VAL A 120 -4.23 8.14 1.58
CA VAL A 120 -5.35 8.57 2.44
C VAL A 120 -5.29 7.84 3.79
N LEU A 121 -5.08 6.52 3.78
CA LEU A 121 -4.95 5.74 5.00
C LEU A 121 -3.74 6.17 5.83
N LEU A 122 -2.61 6.48 5.19
CA LEU A 122 -1.41 6.99 5.85
C LEU A 122 -1.68 8.35 6.51
N ALA A 123 -2.30 9.29 5.78
CA ALA A 123 -2.66 10.60 6.32
C ALA A 123 -3.59 10.48 7.54
N THR A 124 -4.60 9.62 7.45
CA THR A 124 -5.53 9.33 8.54
C THR A 124 -4.80 8.70 9.75
N GLY A 125 -3.89 7.77 9.52
CA GLY A 125 -3.07 7.18 10.58
C GLY A 125 -2.19 8.22 11.31
N ILE A 126 -1.59 9.15 10.56
CA ILE A 126 -0.83 10.27 11.16
C ILE A 126 -1.75 11.17 12.01
N LEU A 127 -2.97 11.48 11.53
CA LEU A 127 -3.95 12.26 12.28
C LEU A 127 -4.39 11.55 13.58
N MET A 128 -4.59 10.23 13.56
CA MET A 128 -4.83 9.41 14.76
C MET A 128 -3.66 9.56 15.74
N GLY A 129 -2.42 9.50 15.26
CA GLY A 129 -1.22 9.70 16.06
C GLY A 129 -1.16 11.11 16.67
N VAL A 130 -1.48 12.14 15.91
CA VAL A 130 -1.53 13.54 16.39
C VAL A 130 -2.61 13.69 17.49
N ARG A 131 -3.81 13.14 17.28
CA ARG A 131 -4.86 13.12 18.33
C ARG A 131 -4.36 12.43 19.60
N SER A 132 -3.72 11.27 19.45
CA SER A 132 -3.15 10.54 20.57
C SER A 132 -2.06 11.34 21.31
N LEU A 133 -1.22 12.06 20.58
CA LEU A 133 -0.19 12.94 21.18
C LEU A 133 -0.82 14.08 21.99
N LEU A 134 -1.86 14.74 21.46
CA LEU A 134 -2.54 15.82 22.17
C LEU A 134 -3.21 15.32 23.45
N VAL A 135 -4.00 14.24 23.36
CA VAL A 135 -4.80 13.74 24.48
C VAL A 135 -3.92 12.98 25.49
N ASN A 136 -3.10 12.05 25.03
CA ASN A 136 -2.36 11.12 25.91
C ASN A 136 -0.92 11.60 26.19
N GLY A 137 -0.30 12.31 25.24
CA GLY A 137 1.05 12.83 25.41
C GLY A 137 1.09 14.12 26.20
N PHE A 138 0.23 15.07 25.86
CA PHE A 138 0.16 16.40 26.53
C PHE A 138 -0.94 16.51 27.58
N GLY A 139 -1.82 15.50 27.70
CA GLY A 139 -2.93 15.51 28.66
C GLY A 139 -3.99 16.59 28.36
N ILE A 140 -4.13 16.98 27.08
CA ILE A 140 -5.09 18.00 26.67
C ILE A 140 -6.49 17.38 26.64
N GLU A 141 -7.38 17.85 27.49
CA GLU A 141 -8.80 17.51 27.43
C GLU A 141 -9.46 18.23 26.26
N LEU A 142 -9.84 17.48 25.22
CA LEU A 142 -10.58 18.01 24.09
C LEU A 142 -12.04 18.25 24.51
N SER A 143 -12.60 19.40 24.13
CA SER A 143 -14.04 19.58 24.29
C SER A 143 -14.81 18.57 23.42
N PRO A 144 -16.04 18.18 23.78
CA PRO A 144 -16.83 17.19 23.01
C PRO A 144 -16.95 17.53 21.51
N SER A 145 -17.06 18.83 21.19
CA SER A 145 -17.15 19.28 19.79
C SER A 145 -15.84 19.09 19.03
N PHE A 146 -14.69 19.38 19.65
CA PHE A 146 -13.39 19.14 19.03
C PHE A 146 -13.10 17.64 18.91
N ASP A 147 -13.46 16.84 19.91
CA ASP A 147 -13.31 15.39 19.86
C ASP A 147 -14.12 14.78 18.71
N THR A 148 -15.35 15.27 18.48
CA THR A 148 -16.17 14.87 17.33
C THR A 148 -15.49 15.22 16.00
N VAL A 149 -14.94 16.43 15.86
CA VAL A 149 -14.24 16.84 14.63
C VAL A 149 -12.99 15.95 14.40
N PHE A 150 -12.22 15.68 15.44
CA PHE A 150 -11.09 14.77 15.34
C PHE A 150 -11.52 13.35 14.96
N SER A 151 -12.61 12.82 15.51
CA SER A 151 -13.16 11.51 15.14
C SER A 151 -13.57 11.48 13.67
N VAL A 152 -14.20 12.55 13.16
CA VAL A 152 -14.50 12.64 11.71
C VAL A 152 -13.22 12.60 10.88
N LEU A 153 -12.16 13.28 11.29
CA LEU A 153 -10.87 13.27 10.58
C LEU A 153 -10.16 11.91 10.63
N THR A 154 -10.28 11.18 11.73
CA THR A 154 -9.53 9.92 11.95
C THR A 154 -10.30 8.69 11.52
N ASP A 155 -11.63 8.66 11.65
CA ASP A 155 -12.39 7.42 11.55
C ASP A 155 -13.09 7.29 10.18
N THR A 156 -13.40 8.42 9.52
CA THR A 156 -14.18 8.43 8.27
C THR A 156 -13.54 7.57 7.17
N ALA A 157 -12.23 7.69 6.95
CA ALA A 157 -11.57 6.93 5.88
C ALA A 157 -11.65 5.42 6.09
N TYR A 158 -11.61 4.95 7.34
CA TYR A 158 -11.73 3.53 7.67
C TYR A 158 -13.17 3.05 7.64
N THR A 159 -14.10 3.82 8.19
CA THR A 159 -15.54 3.50 8.15
C THR A 159 -16.05 3.38 6.71
N PHE A 160 -15.63 4.32 5.84
CA PHE A 160 -16.04 4.39 4.45
C PHE A 160 -15.03 3.77 3.47
N ILE A 161 -14.10 2.94 3.96
CA ILE A 161 -13.14 2.25 3.09
C ILE A 161 -13.81 1.43 1.97
N PRO A 162 -15.01 0.84 2.14
CA PRO A 162 -15.73 0.17 1.06
C PRO A 162 -15.95 1.06 -0.16
N VAL A 163 -16.16 2.37 0.04
CA VAL A 163 -16.34 3.32 -1.06
C VAL A 163 -15.06 3.48 -1.87
N LEU A 164 -13.92 3.65 -1.17
CA LEU A 164 -12.62 3.82 -1.81
C LEU A 164 -12.19 2.55 -2.56
N VAL A 165 -12.45 1.39 -1.97
CA VAL A 165 -12.09 0.09 -2.54
C VAL A 165 -12.99 -0.22 -3.74
N ALA A 166 -14.32 -0.05 -3.64
CA ALA A 166 -15.25 -0.28 -4.74
C ALA A 166 -14.98 0.67 -5.92
N TRP A 167 -14.67 1.95 -5.65
CA TRP A 167 -14.26 2.91 -6.66
C TRP A 167 -13.00 2.46 -7.39
N SER A 168 -11.96 2.13 -6.65
CA SER A 168 -10.66 1.76 -7.23
C SER A 168 -10.74 0.43 -7.99
N ALA A 169 -11.46 -0.56 -7.45
CA ALA A 169 -11.71 -1.83 -8.11
C ALA A 169 -12.51 -1.65 -9.40
N CYS A 170 -13.62 -0.90 -9.37
CA CYS A 170 -14.43 -0.64 -10.53
C CYS A 170 -13.61 0.03 -11.64
N LYS A 171 -12.81 1.05 -11.31
CA LYS A 171 -11.88 1.71 -12.22
C LYS A 171 -10.83 0.73 -12.79
N LYS A 172 -10.21 -0.09 -11.94
CA LYS A 172 -9.18 -1.07 -12.35
C LYS A 172 -9.72 -2.09 -13.35
N PHE A 173 -10.95 -2.52 -13.17
CA PHE A 173 -11.61 -3.46 -14.09
C PHE A 173 -12.31 -2.79 -15.28
N GLY A 174 -12.10 -1.47 -15.47
CA GLY A 174 -12.57 -0.69 -16.61
C GLY A 174 -14.08 -0.44 -16.63
N GLY A 175 -14.71 -0.40 -15.45
CA GLY A 175 -16.06 0.11 -15.25
C GLY A 175 -16.05 1.59 -14.89
N SER A 176 -17.24 2.20 -14.78
CA SER A 176 -17.41 3.60 -14.37
C SER A 176 -17.00 3.82 -12.91
N PRO A 177 -15.99 4.66 -12.63
CA PRO A 177 -15.57 4.94 -11.25
C PRO A 177 -16.70 5.52 -10.40
N ILE A 178 -17.63 6.27 -11.00
CA ILE A 178 -18.77 6.88 -10.31
C ILE A 178 -19.74 5.80 -9.83
N LEU A 179 -20.00 4.78 -10.63
CA LEU A 179 -20.84 3.65 -10.21
C LEU A 179 -20.18 2.89 -9.05
N GLY A 180 -18.85 2.75 -9.07
CA GLY A 180 -18.10 2.19 -7.94
C GLY A 180 -18.27 3.00 -6.65
N ILE A 181 -18.23 4.35 -6.73
CA ILE A 181 -18.46 5.23 -5.58
C ILE A 181 -19.89 5.05 -5.05
N VAL A 182 -20.89 5.13 -5.93
CA VAL A 182 -22.31 5.03 -5.53
C VAL A 182 -22.60 3.68 -4.90
N LEU A 183 -22.11 2.59 -5.50
CA LEU A 183 -22.26 1.24 -4.94
C LEU A 183 -21.60 1.13 -3.57
N GLY A 184 -20.37 1.65 -3.42
CA GLY A 184 -19.69 1.67 -2.12
C GLY A 184 -20.48 2.46 -1.06
N LEU A 185 -21.05 3.61 -1.40
CA LEU A 185 -21.92 4.39 -0.51
C LEU A 185 -23.20 3.63 -0.14
N MET A 186 -23.80 2.91 -1.09
CA MET A 186 -24.96 2.05 -0.82
C MET A 186 -24.63 0.93 0.18
N LEU A 187 -23.46 0.32 0.06
CA LEU A 187 -23.02 -0.75 0.98
C LEU A 187 -22.81 -0.24 2.42
N VAL A 188 -22.45 1.01 2.62
CA VAL A 188 -22.24 1.64 3.94
C VAL A 188 -23.34 2.64 4.29
N SER A 189 -24.49 2.57 3.63
CA SER A 189 -25.60 3.48 3.84
C SER A 189 -26.01 3.52 5.33
N PRO A 190 -26.24 4.71 5.91
CA PRO A 190 -26.72 4.82 7.29
C PRO A 190 -28.14 4.27 7.52
N THR A 191 -28.88 3.97 6.44
CA THR A 191 -30.18 3.28 6.52
C THR A 191 -30.04 1.77 6.73
N LEU A 192 -28.86 1.21 6.49
CA LEU A 192 -28.54 -0.17 6.87
C LEU A 192 -28.10 -0.20 8.34
N PRO A 193 -28.45 -1.24 9.11
CA PRO A 193 -27.91 -1.42 10.46
C PRO A 193 -26.38 -1.41 10.42
N ASN A 194 -25.76 -0.61 11.27
CA ASN A 194 -24.30 -0.52 11.30
C ASN A 194 -23.71 -1.87 11.73
N LYS A 195 -22.68 -2.34 11.01
CA LYS A 195 -22.02 -3.63 11.28
C LYS A 195 -21.59 -3.75 12.75
N TRP A 196 -20.99 -2.69 13.30
CA TRP A 196 -20.46 -2.68 14.66
C TRP A 196 -21.54 -2.64 15.73
N ASP A 197 -22.62 -1.90 15.49
CA ASP A 197 -23.75 -1.85 16.40
C ASP A 197 -24.43 -3.22 16.50
N VAL A 198 -24.51 -3.94 15.36
CA VAL A 198 -25.05 -5.31 15.33
C VAL A 198 -24.10 -6.30 16.04
N VAL A 199 -22.79 -6.21 15.78
CA VAL A 199 -21.79 -7.08 16.44
C VAL A 199 -21.77 -6.86 17.95
N ASN A 200 -21.94 -5.60 18.39
CA ASN A 200 -21.97 -5.24 19.82
C ASN A 200 -23.34 -5.44 20.49
N GLY A 201 -24.34 -5.90 19.74
CA GLY A 201 -25.69 -6.12 20.27
C GLY A 201 -26.47 -4.84 20.55
N VAL A 202 -26.08 -3.71 19.97
CA VAL A 202 -26.74 -2.40 20.11
C VAL A 202 -27.88 -2.25 19.09
N ALA A 203 -27.78 -2.91 17.92
CA ALA A 203 -28.82 -2.91 16.90
C ALA A 203 -29.06 -4.32 16.36
N ASP A 204 -30.29 -4.58 15.89
CA ASP A 204 -30.65 -5.83 15.24
C ASP A 204 -30.31 -5.76 13.72
N PRO A 205 -29.87 -6.87 13.10
CA PRO A 205 -29.70 -6.93 11.65
C PRO A 205 -31.07 -6.92 10.95
N LEU A 206 -31.10 -6.48 9.69
CA LEU A 206 -32.29 -6.65 8.85
C LEU A 206 -32.47 -8.13 8.51
N SER A 207 -33.50 -8.75 9.08
CA SER A 207 -33.78 -10.16 8.89
C SER A 207 -34.78 -10.39 7.75
N PHE A 208 -34.36 -11.15 6.76
CA PHE A 208 -35.18 -11.60 5.65
C PHE A 208 -35.40 -13.12 5.75
N VAL A 209 -36.66 -13.55 5.66
CA VAL A 209 -37.00 -14.96 5.73
C VAL A 209 -37.58 -15.41 4.40
N PHE A 210 -36.86 -16.29 3.71
CA PHE A 210 -37.27 -16.89 2.44
C PHE A 210 -37.43 -18.40 2.61
N GLY A 211 -38.59 -18.83 3.11
CA GLY A 211 -38.81 -20.23 3.46
C GLY A 211 -37.86 -20.71 4.54
N PRO A 212 -37.03 -21.73 4.30
CA PRO A 212 -36.06 -22.21 5.30
C PRO A 212 -34.81 -21.32 5.40
N LEU A 213 -34.63 -20.35 4.51
CA LEU A 213 -33.47 -19.48 4.46
C LEU A 213 -33.70 -18.20 5.26
N HIS A 214 -32.91 -18.02 6.33
CA HIS A 214 -32.87 -16.81 7.14
C HIS A 214 -31.62 -16.04 6.78
N LEU A 215 -31.76 -14.82 6.25
CA LEU A 215 -30.66 -13.93 5.88
C LEU A 215 -30.69 -12.71 6.79
N ASN A 216 -29.61 -12.49 7.50
CA ASN A 216 -29.37 -11.31 8.30
C ASN A 216 -28.44 -10.35 7.55
N ILE A 217 -28.95 -9.17 7.22
CA ILE A 217 -28.23 -8.16 6.45
C ILE A 217 -27.83 -7.02 7.37
N THR A 218 -26.57 -6.64 7.28
CA THR A 218 -26.00 -5.46 7.93
C THR A 218 -25.30 -4.60 6.91
N GLY A 219 -24.94 -3.38 7.27
CA GLY A 219 -24.03 -2.56 6.45
C GLY A 219 -22.62 -3.17 6.41
N TYR A 220 -21.85 -2.75 5.42
CA TYR A 220 -20.48 -3.23 5.20
C TYR A 220 -19.44 -2.19 5.61
N GLN A 221 -19.74 -1.40 6.67
CA GLN A 221 -18.77 -0.45 7.21
C GLN A 221 -17.47 -1.18 7.54
N SER A 222 -16.35 -0.58 7.12
CA SER A 222 -15.00 -1.11 7.34
C SER A 222 -14.68 -2.44 6.63
N SER A 223 -15.58 -3.02 5.83
CA SER A 223 -15.36 -4.28 5.11
C SER A 223 -14.62 -4.05 3.79
N VAL A 224 -13.55 -4.78 3.57
CA VAL A 224 -12.65 -4.60 2.42
C VAL A 224 -12.95 -5.60 1.30
N ILE A 225 -13.02 -6.89 1.64
CA ILE A 225 -13.15 -7.98 0.65
C ILE A 225 -14.49 -7.92 -0.07
N PRO A 226 -15.64 -7.75 0.61
CA PRO A 226 -16.91 -7.54 -0.07
C PRO A 226 -16.89 -6.36 -1.05
N ALA A 227 -16.33 -5.21 -0.63
CA ALA A 227 -16.28 -4.02 -1.46
C ALA A 227 -15.41 -4.20 -2.72
N LEU A 228 -14.26 -4.88 -2.59
CA LEU A 228 -13.37 -5.20 -3.70
C LEU A 228 -14.10 -6.06 -4.74
N PHE A 229 -14.74 -7.13 -4.27
CA PHE A 229 -15.46 -8.03 -5.17
C PHE A 229 -16.67 -7.33 -5.81
N MET A 230 -17.38 -6.50 -5.08
CA MET A 230 -18.53 -5.76 -5.62
C MET A 230 -18.11 -4.72 -6.66
N GLY A 231 -16.98 -4.05 -6.48
CA GLY A 231 -16.40 -3.17 -7.51
C GLY A 231 -16.02 -3.93 -8.79
N PHE A 232 -15.42 -5.11 -8.65
CA PHE A 232 -15.15 -6.01 -9.78
C PHE A 232 -16.45 -6.46 -10.48
N PHE A 233 -17.42 -6.93 -9.68
CA PHE A 233 -18.72 -7.41 -10.20
C PHE A 233 -19.45 -6.32 -10.96
N ALA A 234 -19.54 -5.10 -10.39
CA ALA A 234 -20.20 -3.97 -11.03
C ALA A 234 -19.53 -3.61 -12.36
N ALA A 235 -18.19 -3.57 -12.42
CA ALA A 235 -17.47 -3.28 -13.67
C ALA A 235 -17.73 -4.33 -14.76
N LYS A 236 -17.75 -5.60 -14.38
CA LYS A 236 -18.04 -6.69 -15.34
C LYS A 236 -19.51 -6.69 -15.81
N LEU A 237 -20.43 -6.42 -14.88
CA LEU A 237 -21.86 -6.32 -15.19
C LEU A 237 -22.13 -5.13 -16.12
N GLU A 238 -21.59 -3.95 -15.81
CA GLU A 238 -21.70 -2.74 -16.62
C GLU A 238 -21.23 -3.00 -18.05
N LYS A 239 -20.01 -3.55 -18.23
CA LYS A 239 -19.48 -3.91 -19.55
C LYS A 239 -20.39 -4.86 -20.33
N LYS A 240 -20.99 -5.83 -19.65
CA LYS A 240 -21.91 -6.77 -20.28
C LYS A 240 -23.22 -6.10 -20.67
N LEU A 241 -23.74 -5.21 -19.83
CA LEU A 241 -24.97 -4.48 -20.11
C LEU A 241 -24.84 -3.54 -21.31
N HIS A 242 -23.69 -2.84 -21.44
CA HIS A 242 -23.37 -2.03 -22.64
C HIS A 242 -23.37 -2.84 -23.95
N GLN A 243 -23.12 -4.15 -23.91
CA GLN A 243 -23.15 -5.00 -25.10
C GLN A 243 -24.55 -5.50 -25.47
N VAL A 244 -25.51 -5.47 -24.54
CA VAL A 244 -26.85 -6.06 -24.69
C VAL A 244 -27.91 -5.00 -24.80
N ILE A 245 -27.73 -3.85 -24.16
CA ILE A 245 -28.72 -2.77 -24.14
C ILE A 245 -28.55 -1.90 -25.40
N PRO A 246 -29.65 -1.57 -26.12
CA PRO A 246 -29.56 -0.65 -27.23
C PRO A 246 -29.08 0.75 -26.82
N ASP A 247 -28.30 1.42 -27.69
CA ASP A 247 -27.66 2.72 -27.44
C ASP A 247 -28.63 3.80 -26.93
N ILE A 248 -29.90 3.80 -27.43
CA ILE A 248 -30.94 4.74 -27.00
C ILE A 248 -31.24 4.64 -25.49
N LEU A 249 -31.15 3.44 -24.92
CA LEU A 249 -31.48 3.17 -23.52
C LEU A 249 -30.21 3.03 -22.64
N ASP A 250 -29.06 3.01 -23.25
CA ASP A 250 -27.78 2.72 -22.60
C ASP A 250 -27.50 3.64 -21.41
N MET A 251 -27.63 4.95 -21.65
CA MET A 251 -27.35 5.98 -20.62
C MET A 251 -28.28 5.87 -19.39
N LEU A 252 -29.47 5.31 -19.53
CA LEU A 252 -30.46 5.18 -18.46
C LEU A 252 -30.39 3.78 -17.79
N LEU A 253 -30.47 2.73 -18.63
CA LEU A 253 -30.64 1.36 -18.13
C LEU A 253 -29.33 0.73 -17.61
N VAL A 254 -28.20 1.05 -18.23
CA VAL A 254 -26.94 0.44 -17.80
C VAL A 254 -26.59 0.85 -16.36
N PRO A 255 -26.51 2.15 -15.98
CA PRO A 255 -26.25 2.52 -14.59
C PRO A 255 -27.32 1.99 -13.62
N PHE A 256 -28.60 2.08 -14.01
CA PHE A 256 -29.71 1.61 -13.17
C PHE A 256 -29.59 0.11 -12.87
N LEU A 257 -29.46 -0.72 -13.89
CA LEU A 257 -29.35 -2.17 -13.71
C LEU A 257 -28.05 -2.57 -13.03
N THR A 258 -26.95 -1.89 -13.34
CA THR A 258 -25.66 -2.15 -12.67
C THR A 258 -25.76 -1.92 -11.18
N LEU A 259 -26.30 -0.80 -10.73
CA LEU A 259 -26.46 -0.51 -9.30
C LEU A 259 -27.47 -1.44 -8.63
N LEU A 260 -28.65 -1.63 -9.24
CA LEU A 260 -29.70 -2.48 -8.69
C LEU A 260 -29.22 -3.92 -8.49
N VAL A 261 -28.70 -4.53 -9.55
CA VAL A 261 -28.26 -5.94 -9.50
C VAL A 261 -27.05 -6.10 -8.60
N SER A 262 -26.07 -5.15 -8.65
CA SER A 262 -24.90 -5.20 -7.79
C SER A 262 -25.26 -5.04 -6.32
N LEU A 263 -26.16 -4.13 -5.97
CA LEU A 263 -26.59 -3.95 -4.58
C LEU A 263 -27.30 -5.20 -4.06
N LEU A 264 -28.26 -5.73 -4.81
CA LEU A 264 -28.98 -6.94 -4.41
C LEU A 264 -28.03 -8.14 -4.26
N ALA A 265 -27.16 -8.36 -5.26
CA ALA A 265 -26.15 -9.41 -5.17
C ALA A 265 -25.21 -9.21 -3.96
N GLY A 266 -24.80 -7.96 -3.72
CA GLY A 266 -23.95 -7.60 -2.59
C GLY A 266 -24.59 -7.87 -1.24
N LEU A 267 -25.83 -7.46 -1.06
CA LEU A 267 -26.51 -7.60 0.24
C LEU A 267 -26.96 -9.04 0.52
N PHE A 268 -27.49 -9.75 -0.47
CA PHE A 268 -28.16 -11.03 -0.25
C PHE A 268 -27.29 -12.26 -0.50
N VAL A 269 -26.26 -12.17 -1.33
CA VAL A 269 -25.48 -13.34 -1.77
C VAL A 269 -24.00 -13.18 -1.46
N VAL A 270 -23.37 -12.21 -2.11
CA VAL A 270 -21.92 -12.05 -2.13
C VAL A 270 -21.39 -11.56 -0.78
N GLY A 271 -22.05 -10.56 -0.22
CA GLY A 271 -21.59 -9.91 1.00
C GLY A 271 -21.54 -10.82 2.20
N PRO A 272 -22.62 -11.56 2.56
CA PRO A 272 -22.60 -12.49 3.70
C PRO A 272 -21.50 -13.56 3.56
N VAL A 273 -21.32 -14.12 2.36
CA VAL A 273 -20.27 -15.12 2.09
C VAL A 273 -18.86 -14.51 2.24
N LEU A 274 -18.63 -13.36 1.62
CA LEU A 274 -17.31 -12.73 1.64
C LEU A 274 -16.96 -12.14 3.02
N SER A 275 -17.93 -11.64 3.76
CA SER A 275 -17.71 -11.20 5.16
C SER A 275 -17.32 -12.39 6.05
N GLY A 276 -17.90 -13.56 5.82
CA GLY A 276 -17.50 -14.79 6.50
C GLY A 276 -16.05 -15.20 6.17
N ILE A 277 -15.65 -15.08 4.90
CA ILE A 277 -14.28 -15.34 4.46
C ILE A 277 -13.32 -14.31 5.08
N GLU A 278 -13.69 -13.01 5.07
CA GLU A 278 -12.91 -11.92 5.66
C GLU A 278 -12.63 -12.19 7.13
N LYS A 279 -13.68 -12.53 7.90
CA LYS A 279 -13.54 -12.91 9.29
C LYS A 279 -12.65 -14.14 9.49
N GLY A 280 -12.86 -15.20 8.71
CA GLY A 280 -12.03 -16.41 8.78
C GLY A 280 -10.54 -16.14 8.48
N MET A 281 -10.25 -15.25 7.54
CA MET A 281 -8.87 -14.82 7.25
C MET A 281 -8.28 -14.03 8.41
N THR A 282 -9.05 -13.10 9.01
CA THR A 282 -8.61 -12.34 10.18
C THR A 282 -8.31 -13.27 11.35
N ASP A 283 -9.23 -14.19 11.67
CA ASP A 283 -9.07 -15.17 12.76
C ASP A 283 -7.83 -16.05 12.55
N LEU A 284 -7.59 -16.52 11.32
CA LEU A 284 -6.43 -17.32 10.97
C LEU A 284 -5.13 -16.55 11.20
N ILE A 285 -5.05 -15.29 10.76
CA ILE A 285 -3.86 -14.47 10.94
C ILE A 285 -3.62 -14.16 12.42
N LEU A 286 -4.67 -13.80 13.16
CA LEU A 286 -4.57 -13.59 14.60
C LEU A 286 -4.10 -14.86 15.32
N MET A 287 -4.56 -16.03 14.89
CA MET A 287 -4.06 -17.31 15.40
C MET A 287 -2.57 -17.49 15.10
N MET A 288 -2.11 -17.19 13.87
CA MET A 288 -0.71 -17.27 13.50
C MET A 288 0.16 -16.31 14.31
N LEU A 289 -0.32 -15.09 14.56
CA LEU A 289 0.40 -14.09 15.37
C LEU A 289 0.51 -14.51 16.86
N LYS A 290 -0.44 -15.32 17.35
CA LYS A 290 -0.43 -15.89 18.71
C LYS A 290 0.40 -17.17 18.85
N LEU A 291 1.01 -17.67 17.79
CA LEU A 291 1.90 -18.83 17.88
C LEU A 291 3.03 -18.59 18.90
N PRO A 292 3.42 -19.62 19.67
CA PRO A 292 4.45 -19.49 20.70
C PRO A 292 5.77 -19.00 20.08
N PHE A 293 6.62 -18.40 20.93
CA PHE A 293 7.95 -17.89 20.54
C PHE A 293 7.95 -16.80 19.47
N GLY A 294 6.78 -16.15 19.20
CA GLY A 294 6.69 -15.06 18.22
C GLY A 294 6.87 -15.49 16.77
N ILE A 295 6.61 -16.77 16.45
CA ILE A 295 6.81 -17.35 15.10
C ILE A 295 6.11 -16.52 14.01
N GLY A 296 4.87 -16.07 14.24
CA GLY A 296 4.14 -15.23 13.27
C GLY A 296 4.85 -13.90 13.01
N GLY A 297 5.37 -13.26 14.05
CA GLY A 297 6.12 -12.01 13.95
C GLY A 297 7.48 -12.19 13.27
N ILE A 298 8.18 -13.31 13.56
CA ILE A 298 9.43 -13.68 12.89
C ILE A 298 9.18 -13.86 11.39
N ALA A 299 8.14 -14.61 11.03
CA ALA A 299 7.79 -14.87 9.64
C ALA A 299 7.41 -13.57 8.91
N TYR A 300 6.51 -12.76 9.47
CA TYR A 300 6.10 -11.52 8.85
C TYR A 300 7.26 -10.52 8.73
N GLY A 301 7.94 -10.21 9.82
CA GLY A 301 9.05 -9.25 9.85
C GLY A 301 10.23 -9.64 8.96
N GLY A 302 10.46 -10.96 8.78
CA GLY A 302 11.50 -11.49 7.91
C GLY A 302 11.13 -11.50 6.43
N LEU A 303 9.87 -11.77 6.08
CA LEU A 303 9.45 -12.02 4.69
C LEU A 303 8.88 -10.79 3.99
N ILE A 304 8.33 -9.82 4.71
CA ILE A 304 7.63 -8.69 4.09
C ILE A 304 8.52 -7.85 3.17
N GLN A 305 9.82 -7.71 3.47
CA GLN A 305 10.76 -7.00 2.61
C GLN A 305 11.08 -7.79 1.32
N ILE A 306 11.00 -9.10 1.35
CA ILE A 306 11.09 -9.94 0.15
C ILE A 306 9.87 -9.69 -0.74
N LEU A 307 8.67 -9.63 -0.16
CA LEU A 307 7.45 -9.25 -0.90
C LEU A 307 7.54 -7.80 -1.41
N CYS A 308 8.14 -6.89 -0.63
CA CYS A 308 8.40 -5.52 -1.04
C CYS A 308 9.32 -5.46 -2.26
N SER A 309 10.37 -6.29 -2.30
CA SER A 309 11.33 -6.31 -3.41
C SER A 309 10.71 -6.71 -4.76
N VAL A 310 9.61 -7.45 -4.74
CA VAL A 310 8.83 -7.80 -5.94
C VAL A 310 7.57 -6.95 -6.12
N GLY A 311 7.33 -5.95 -5.24
CA GLY A 311 6.19 -5.03 -5.31
C GLY A 311 4.87 -5.63 -4.81
N MET A 312 4.91 -6.78 -4.12
CA MET A 312 3.72 -7.50 -3.66
C MET A 312 3.29 -7.14 -2.23
N HIS A 313 4.04 -6.31 -1.50
CA HIS A 313 3.75 -5.97 -0.10
C HIS A 313 2.40 -5.25 0.09
N HIS A 314 1.90 -4.55 -0.93
CA HIS A 314 0.58 -3.90 -0.88
C HIS A 314 -0.58 -4.88 -0.83
N THR A 315 -0.38 -6.16 -1.18
CA THR A 315 -1.42 -7.20 -1.07
C THR A 315 -1.79 -7.51 0.38
N VAL A 316 -0.90 -7.18 1.32
CA VAL A 316 -1.17 -7.35 2.76
C VAL A 316 -2.03 -6.21 3.33
N THR A 317 -2.09 -5.06 2.65
CA THR A 317 -2.86 -3.89 3.13
C THR A 317 -4.33 -4.19 3.42
N PRO A 318 -5.09 -4.90 2.56
CA PRO A 318 -6.47 -5.27 2.87
C PRO A 318 -6.62 -6.03 4.17
N ILE A 319 -5.67 -6.93 4.43
CA ILE A 319 -5.66 -7.77 5.63
C ILE A 319 -5.37 -6.93 6.87
N ILE A 320 -4.39 -6.02 6.80
CA ILE A 320 -4.07 -5.09 7.90
C ILE A 320 -5.31 -4.25 8.24
N VAL A 321 -5.96 -3.70 7.21
CA VAL A 321 -7.17 -2.88 7.41
C VAL A 321 -8.30 -3.69 7.98
N SER A 322 -8.53 -4.92 7.51
CA SER A 322 -9.56 -5.82 8.05
C SER A 322 -9.31 -6.13 9.53
N ILE A 323 -8.08 -6.50 9.91
CA ILE A 323 -7.71 -6.75 11.31
C ILE A 323 -7.94 -5.49 12.15
N PHE A 324 -7.45 -4.33 11.68
CA PHE A 324 -7.61 -3.07 12.41
C PHE A 324 -9.08 -2.71 12.61
N THR A 325 -9.91 -2.85 11.58
CA THR A 325 -11.33 -2.53 11.65
C THR A 325 -12.11 -3.51 12.51
N GLU A 326 -11.69 -4.76 12.61
CA GLU A 326 -12.35 -5.76 13.47
C GLU A 326 -11.91 -5.69 14.94
N THR A 327 -10.65 -5.36 15.19
CA THR A 327 -10.08 -5.44 16.55
C THR A 327 -9.83 -4.08 17.20
N GLY A 328 -9.89 -2.99 16.42
CA GLY A 328 -9.54 -1.64 16.86
C GLY A 328 -8.03 -1.42 17.06
N VAL A 329 -7.19 -2.42 16.73
CA VAL A 329 -5.73 -2.35 16.88
C VAL A 329 -5.02 -3.00 15.69
N ASP A 330 -3.82 -2.53 15.40
CA ASP A 330 -2.98 -3.08 14.33
C ASP A 330 -1.81 -3.88 14.92
N TYR A 331 -1.94 -5.19 14.92
CA TYR A 331 -0.88 -6.12 15.37
C TYR A 331 0.26 -6.25 14.37
N ILE A 332 0.03 -5.90 13.11
CA ILE A 332 1.02 -6.05 12.02
C ILE A 332 1.95 -4.84 11.95
N ASN A 333 1.48 -3.66 12.34
CA ASN A 333 2.24 -2.41 12.31
C ASN A 333 3.64 -2.50 12.96
N PRO A 334 3.81 -3.03 14.19
CA PRO A 334 5.13 -3.10 14.81
C PRO A 334 6.07 -4.05 14.07
N MET A 335 5.57 -5.11 13.46
CA MET A 335 6.35 -6.07 12.67
C MET A 335 6.77 -5.48 11.32
N GLY A 336 5.89 -4.70 10.68
CA GLY A 336 6.21 -3.93 9.47
C GLY A 336 7.28 -2.88 9.72
N SER A 337 7.17 -2.17 10.84
CA SER A 337 8.18 -1.20 11.31
C SER A 337 9.52 -1.89 11.60
N ALA A 338 9.52 -3.08 12.22
CA ALA A 338 10.71 -3.90 12.44
C ALA A 338 11.42 -4.26 11.14
N ALA A 339 10.66 -4.64 10.10
CA ALA A 339 11.21 -4.98 8.80
C ALA A 339 11.88 -3.79 8.10
N ILE A 340 11.27 -2.58 8.18
CA ILE A 340 11.85 -1.34 7.66
C ILE A 340 13.09 -0.96 8.45
N ALA A 341 13.05 -1.04 9.78
CA ALA A 341 14.16 -0.79 10.67
C ALA A 341 15.36 -1.73 10.37
N GLY A 342 15.09 -3.00 10.08
CA GLY A 342 16.11 -3.94 9.64
C GLY A 342 16.83 -3.49 8.36
N GLN A 343 16.10 -3.07 7.33
CA GLN A 343 16.71 -2.53 6.10
C GLN A 343 17.51 -1.24 6.37
N LEU A 344 16.99 -0.37 7.23
CA LEU A 344 17.68 0.84 7.68
C LEU A 344 19.02 0.49 8.36
N GLY A 345 19.03 -0.50 9.29
CA GLY A 345 20.23 -0.97 9.99
C GLY A 345 21.28 -1.52 9.03
N ALA A 346 20.88 -2.35 8.07
CA ALA A 346 21.77 -2.86 7.04
C ALA A 346 22.32 -1.74 6.15
N GLY A 347 21.47 -0.80 5.74
CA GLY A 347 21.87 0.39 4.97
C GLY A 347 22.85 1.29 5.72
N LEU A 348 22.63 1.52 7.01
CA LEU A 348 23.54 2.28 7.87
C LEU A 348 24.95 1.64 7.92
N ALA A 349 25.04 0.31 8.07
CA ALA A 349 26.32 -0.39 8.07
C ALA A 349 27.07 -0.19 6.74
N ILE A 350 26.37 -0.30 5.59
CA ILE A 350 26.95 -0.05 4.26
C ILE A 350 27.53 1.37 4.17
N VAL A 351 26.73 2.37 4.56
CA VAL A 351 27.12 3.79 4.48
C VAL A 351 28.32 4.08 5.40
N MET A 352 28.34 3.51 6.60
CA MET A 352 29.45 3.73 7.54
C MET A 352 30.75 3.06 7.09
N MET A 353 30.67 1.91 6.43
CA MET A 353 31.85 1.21 5.90
C MET A 353 32.40 1.79 4.60
N GLN A 354 31.62 2.63 3.89
CA GLN A 354 32.07 3.27 2.65
C GLN A 354 33.18 4.28 2.94
N LYS A 355 34.40 3.98 2.45
CA LYS A 355 35.60 4.79 2.66
C LYS A 355 35.63 6.07 1.81
N ASN A 356 35.06 6.03 0.59
CA ASN A 356 35.00 7.19 -0.27
C ASN A 356 33.95 8.18 0.21
N LYS A 357 34.40 9.37 0.65
CA LYS A 357 33.53 10.41 1.22
C LYS A 357 32.42 10.86 0.26
N GLN A 358 32.72 10.97 -1.04
CA GLN A 358 31.74 11.39 -2.04
C GLN A 358 30.65 10.32 -2.25
N LYS A 359 31.06 9.06 -2.42
CA LYS A 359 30.12 7.95 -2.52
C LYS A 359 29.25 7.82 -1.26
N ARG A 360 29.86 7.95 -0.08
CA ARG A 360 29.16 7.95 1.21
C ARG A 360 28.11 9.04 1.30
N ALA A 361 28.44 10.27 0.90
CA ALA A 361 27.51 11.40 0.89
C ALA A 361 26.31 11.16 -0.05
N ASN A 362 26.52 10.50 -1.18
CA ASN A 362 25.46 10.16 -2.14
C ASN A 362 24.53 9.03 -1.64
N MET A 363 24.99 8.20 -0.71
CA MET A 363 24.20 7.09 -0.14
C MET A 363 23.28 7.54 1.01
N ILE A 364 23.67 8.55 1.79
CA ILE A 364 22.91 9.02 2.97
C ILE A 364 21.46 9.38 2.64
N PRO A 365 21.12 10.07 1.53
CA PRO A 365 19.74 10.40 1.21
C PRO A 365 18.81 9.20 1.06
N ALA A 366 19.34 8.02 0.75
CA ALA A 366 18.54 6.80 0.63
C ALA A 366 18.05 6.26 2.00
N LEU A 367 18.72 6.63 3.10
CA LEU A 367 18.34 6.22 4.46
C LEU A 367 17.17 7.04 5.02
N ILE A 368 17.06 8.31 4.63
CA ILE A 368 16.12 9.26 5.24
C ILE A 368 14.65 8.82 5.10
N PRO A 369 14.18 8.38 3.91
CA PRO A 369 12.79 7.92 3.77
C PRO A 369 12.43 6.74 4.65
N ALA A 370 13.40 5.87 4.98
CA ALA A 370 13.16 4.73 5.87
C ALA A 370 12.80 5.16 7.30
N LEU A 371 13.29 6.30 7.78
CA LEU A 371 12.87 6.88 9.06
C LEU A 371 11.38 7.26 9.08
N PHE A 372 10.79 7.48 7.90
CA PHE A 372 9.39 7.83 7.70
C PHE A 372 8.55 6.66 7.17
N GLY A 373 9.06 5.43 7.24
CA GLY A 373 8.31 4.23 6.87
C GLY A 373 8.41 3.82 5.40
N ILE A 374 9.33 4.38 4.63
CA ILE A 374 9.51 4.10 3.19
C ILE A 374 10.86 3.38 2.99
N SER A 375 10.82 2.05 2.88
CA SER A 375 12.03 1.21 2.79
C SER A 375 12.65 1.11 1.39
N GLU A 376 11.91 1.42 0.33
CA GLU A 376 12.33 1.20 -1.05
C GLU A 376 13.65 1.91 -1.42
N PRO A 377 13.91 3.18 -1.03
CA PRO A 377 15.17 3.82 -1.37
C PRO A 377 16.39 3.16 -0.74
N VAL A 378 16.29 2.75 0.54
CA VAL A 378 17.38 2.03 1.21
C VAL A 378 17.53 0.61 0.67
N MET A 379 16.40 -0.04 0.40
CA MET A 379 16.38 -1.40 -0.12
C MET A 379 17.00 -1.46 -1.52
N TYR A 380 16.46 -0.75 -2.50
CA TYR A 380 16.95 -0.81 -3.88
C TYR A 380 18.27 -0.06 -4.10
N GLY A 381 18.50 1.03 -3.35
CA GLY A 381 19.73 1.82 -3.48
C GLY A 381 20.94 1.20 -2.79
N LEU A 382 20.75 0.51 -1.68
CA LEU A 382 21.86 0.08 -0.84
C LEU A 382 21.90 -1.43 -0.58
N THR A 383 20.80 -2.04 -0.08
CA THR A 383 20.85 -3.41 0.46
C THR A 383 20.60 -4.48 -0.58
N PHE A 384 19.58 -4.35 -1.42
CA PHE A 384 19.19 -5.35 -2.41
C PHE A 384 20.26 -5.63 -3.48
N PRO A 385 20.98 -4.61 -4.04
CA PRO A 385 22.06 -4.87 -4.99
C PRO A 385 23.19 -5.73 -4.40
N ARG A 386 23.31 -5.79 -3.08
CA ARG A 386 24.35 -6.55 -2.37
C ARG A 386 23.84 -7.87 -1.77
N LEU A 387 22.61 -8.25 -1.93
CA LEU A 387 21.88 -9.41 -1.42
C LEU A 387 22.16 -9.79 0.05
N LYS A 388 23.42 -10.02 0.46
CA LYS A 388 23.76 -10.37 1.84
C LYS A 388 23.30 -9.32 2.88
N PRO A 389 23.59 -8.01 2.70
CA PRO A 389 22.99 -6.95 3.52
C PRO A 389 21.46 -6.94 3.50
N PHE A 390 20.84 -7.20 2.33
CA PHE A 390 19.38 -7.30 2.22
C PHE A 390 18.82 -8.39 3.13
N PHE A 391 19.41 -9.60 3.10
CA PHE A 391 18.99 -10.69 3.97
C PHE A 391 19.31 -10.43 5.44
N MET A 392 20.37 -9.67 5.76
CA MET A 392 20.60 -9.22 7.15
C MET A 392 19.54 -8.22 7.59
N GLY A 393 19.05 -7.36 6.70
CA GLY A 393 17.88 -6.51 6.93
C GLY A 393 16.63 -7.33 7.24
N CYS A 394 16.38 -8.39 6.45
CA CYS A 394 15.27 -9.32 6.70
C CYS A 394 15.42 -10.05 8.05
N LEU A 395 16.63 -10.47 8.41
CA LEU A 395 16.90 -11.09 9.70
C LEU A 395 16.66 -10.12 10.88
N GLY A 396 17.09 -8.86 10.76
CA GLY A 396 16.77 -7.82 11.74
C GLY A 396 15.27 -7.62 11.89
N GLY A 397 14.52 -7.59 10.78
CA GLY A 397 13.07 -7.54 10.77
C GLY A 397 12.41 -8.75 11.43
N ALA A 398 12.96 -9.95 11.20
CA ALA A 398 12.49 -11.18 11.84
C ALA A 398 12.67 -11.15 13.37
N VAL A 399 13.83 -10.69 13.85
CA VAL A 399 14.12 -10.61 15.30
C VAL A 399 13.22 -9.57 15.97
N GLY A 400 13.12 -8.37 15.42
CA GLY A 400 12.24 -7.33 15.97
C GLY A 400 10.77 -7.69 15.88
N GLY A 401 10.32 -8.28 14.76
CA GLY A 401 8.95 -8.75 14.57
C GLY A 401 8.61 -9.89 15.54
N GLY A 402 9.56 -10.82 15.76
CA GLY A 402 9.40 -11.88 16.75
C GLY A 402 9.26 -11.33 18.17
N PHE A 403 10.09 -10.37 18.55
CA PHE A 403 9.94 -9.69 19.85
C PHE A 403 8.59 -9.00 19.98
N ALA A 404 8.16 -8.25 18.94
CA ALA A 404 6.86 -7.59 18.94
C ALA A 404 5.69 -8.57 19.17
N ALA A 405 5.75 -9.75 18.53
CA ALA A 405 4.74 -10.79 18.70
C ALA A 405 4.77 -11.42 20.09
N ILE A 406 5.98 -11.66 20.66
CA ILE A 406 6.13 -12.23 22.01
C ILE A 406 5.51 -11.31 23.06
N VAL A 407 5.73 -10.00 22.96
CA VAL A 407 5.19 -9.04 23.94
C VAL A 407 3.75 -8.62 23.62
N GLY A 408 3.14 -9.13 22.54
CA GLY A 408 1.78 -8.80 22.15
C GLY A 408 1.60 -7.32 21.73
N LEU A 409 2.66 -6.70 21.19
CA LEU A 409 2.65 -5.29 20.84
C LEU A 409 1.66 -5.01 19.70
N CYS A 410 0.82 -4.00 19.86
CA CYS A 410 -0.12 -3.55 18.83
C CYS A 410 -0.20 -2.02 18.79
N ALA A 411 -0.42 -1.46 17.60
CA ALA A 411 -0.62 -0.04 17.41
C ALA A 411 -2.10 0.33 17.60
N LYS A 412 -2.37 1.52 18.13
CA LYS A 412 -3.74 2.08 18.29
C LYS A 412 -4.22 2.84 17.06
N GLY A 413 -3.61 2.61 15.94
CA GLY A 413 -3.94 3.12 14.62
C GLY A 413 -3.13 2.35 13.59
N THR A 414 -3.36 2.60 12.31
CA THR A 414 -2.66 1.92 11.23
C THR A 414 -2.11 2.92 10.19
N GLY A 415 -1.24 2.45 9.29
CA GLY A 415 -0.69 3.22 8.18
C GLY A 415 0.63 3.93 8.46
N ALA A 416 0.82 4.55 9.62
CA ALA A 416 2.09 5.18 10.00
C ALA A 416 3.05 4.15 10.60
N SER A 417 4.34 4.21 10.24
CA SER A 417 5.39 3.33 10.74
C SER A 417 6.67 4.11 11.04
N MET A 418 7.65 3.47 11.67
CA MET A 418 8.93 4.07 12.07
C MET A 418 8.73 5.29 13.00
N ILE A 419 9.39 6.43 12.75
CA ILE A 419 9.29 7.62 13.61
C ILE A 419 7.84 8.14 13.71
N PRO A 420 7.10 8.37 12.60
CA PRO A 420 5.69 8.74 12.70
C PRO A 420 4.84 7.68 13.40
N GLY A 421 5.19 6.40 13.23
CA GLY A 421 4.50 5.28 13.88
C GLY A 421 4.58 5.30 15.40
N MET A 422 5.60 5.92 16.01
CA MET A 422 5.72 6.05 17.47
C MET A 422 4.48 6.68 18.11
N LEU A 423 3.82 7.60 17.40
CA LEU A 423 2.62 8.28 17.88
C LEU A 423 1.45 7.31 18.13
N LEU A 424 1.44 6.16 17.46
CA LEU A 424 0.38 5.14 17.59
C LEU A 424 0.52 4.29 18.86
N TYR A 425 1.63 4.45 19.60
CA TYR A 425 1.94 3.71 20.83
C TYR A 425 1.94 4.58 22.10
N LEU A 426 1.51 5.85 22.01
CA LEU A 426 1.44 6.76 23.15
C LEU A 426 0.47 6.28 24.25
N GLN A 427 -0.54 5.51 23.88
CA GLN A 427 -1.49 4.92 24.84
C GLN A 427 -0.97 3.63 25.49
N GLY A 428 0.24 3.21 25.17
CA GLY A 428 0.91 2.01 25.69
C GLY A 428 1.75 1.32 24.62
N GLY A 429 2.84 0.70 25.05
CA GLY A 429 3.75 -0.04 24.16
C GLY A 429 4.86 0.80 23.51
N MET A 430 5.02 2.08 23.88
CA MET A 430 6.05 2.95 23.31
C MET A 430 7.46 2.43 23.55
N ILE A 431 7.74 1.95 24.76
CA ILE A 431 9.06 1.44 25.13
C ILE A 431 9.35 0.16 24.34
N GLU A 432 8.39 -0.74 24.29
CA GLU A 432 8.47 -1.99 23.53
C GLU A 432 8.66 -1.71 22.04
N TYR A 433 7.97 -0.72 21.48
CA TYR A 433 8.14 -0.32 20.10
C TYR A 433 9.55 0.21 19.80
N ILE A 434 10.09 1.05 20.69
CA ILE A 434 11.48 1.52 20.57
C ILE A 434 12.46 0.34 20.64
N ILE A 435 12.23 -0.62 21.53
CA ILE A 435 13.05 -1.84 21.62
C ILE A 435 12.97 -2.64 20.32
N VAL A 436 11.78 -2.81 19.73
CA VAL A 436 11.59 -3.46 18.41
C VAL A 436 12.46 -2.80 17.34
N LEU A 437 12.41 -1.46 17.23
CA LEU A 437 13.19 -0.72 16.24
C LEU A 437 14.70 -0.88 16.49
N LEU A 438 15.14 -0.72 17.73
CA LEU A 438 16.55 -0.83 18.10
C LEU A 438 17.11 -2.25 17.88
N LEU A 439 16.35 -3.28 18.25
CA LEU A 439 16.74 -4.68 18.00
C LEU A 439 16.87 -4.94 16.50
N SER A 440 15.89 -4.51 15.71
CA SER A 440 15.89 -4.71 14.25
C SER A 440 17.09 -4.02 13.60
N VAL A 441 17.31 -2.73 13.92
CA VAL A 441 18.47 -1.97 13.43
C VAL A 441 19.77 -2.61 13.87
N GLY A 442 19.89 -2.95 15.16
CA GLY A 442 21.12 -3.48 15.76
C GLY A 442 21.56 -4.81 15.17
N VAL A 443 20.62 -5.76 15.05
CA VAL A 443 20.89 -7.08 14.47
C VAL A 443 21.31 -6.96 13.00
N ALA A 444 20.54 -6.20 12.21
CA ALA A 444 20.83 -5.99 10.80
C ALA A 444 22.15 -5.24 10.56
N PHE A 445 22.43 -4.23 11.38
CA PHE A 445 23.68 -3.47 11.34
C PHE A 445 24.87 -4.36 11.67
N ALA A 446 24.84 -5.07 12.81
CA ALA A 446 25.94 -5.93 13.26
C ALA A 446 26.20 -7.07 12.24
N GLY A 447 25.13 -7.74 11.77
CA GLY A 447 25.25 -8.81 10.78
C GLY A 447 25.84 -8.32 9.46
N THR A 448 25.37 -7.17 8.95
CA THR A 448 25.90 -6.54 7.73
C THR A 448 27.35 -6.13 7.91
N TRP A 449 27.68 -5.48 9.01
CA TRP A 449 29.04 -5.06 9.34
C TRP A 449 30.03 -6.23 9.36
N LEU A 450 29.67 -7.33 10.03
CA LEU A 450 30.52 -8.52 10.13
C LEU A 450 30.73 -9.18 8.76
N ILE A 451 29.70 -9.27 7.94
CA ILE A 451 29.79 -9.88 6.60
C ILE A 451 30.67 -9.03 5.68
N MET A 452 30.48 -7.71 5.68
CA MET A 452 31.24 -6.80 4.82
C MET A 452 32.68 -6.64 5.28
N LYS A 453 32.95 -6.74 6.59
CA LYS A 453 34.33 -6.74 7.10
C LYS A 453 35.14 -7.96 6.61
N LYS A 454 34.48 -9.11 6.43
CA LYS A 454 35.08 -10.33 5.87
C LYS A 454 35.29 -10.27 4.35
N ASN A 455 34.48 -9.46 3.63
CA ASN A 455 34.52 -9.33 2.18
C ASN A 455 34.57 -7.83 1.78
N PRO A 456 35.73 -7.16 1.87
CA PRO A 456 35.83 -5.72 1.60
C PRO A 456 35.49 -5.30 0.15
N GLU A 457 35.56 -6.22 -0.80
CA GLU A 457 35.22 -5.98 -2.22
C GLU A 457 33.70 -5.82 -2.45
N ALA A 458 32.88 -6.13 -1.46
CA ALA A 458 31.41 -5.96 -1.52
C ALA A 458 30.94 -4.57 -1.04
N VAL A 459 31.87 -3.66 -0.71
CA VAL A 459 31.62 -2.28 -0.27
C VAL A 459 31.65 -1.35 -1.49
#